data_2e41d21594ce8e80b10344b12959fd3e
#
_entry.id   2e41d21594ce8e80b10344b12959fd3e
#
_cell.length_a   1.000
_cell.length_b   1.000
_cell.length_c   1.000
_cell.angle_alpha   90.00
_cell.angle_beta   90.00
_cell.angle_gamma   90.00
#
_symmetry.space_group_name_H-M   'P 1'
#
loop_
_entity.id
_entity.type
_entity.pdbx_description
1 polymer ?
#
loop_
_entity_poly.entity_id
_entity_poly.type
_entity_poly.pdbx_seq_one_letter_code
_entity_poly.pdbx_strand_id
1 'polypeptide(L)'
;MAEFLNSLTLADAIGSFGALIVVAAYFATQMRMMNSEDLAFPVLNLAGSVLIVYSLLQNFNLASMLIEGFWILISLIGIIQFFRLRSTR
;
A
#
# COMPACT_ATOMS: atom_id res chain seq x y z
N MET A 1 2.03 -28.53 0.94
CA MET A 1 1.96 -27.48 2.00
C MET A 1 3.33 -27.19 2.60
N ALA A 2 4.08 -28.22 3.01
CA ALA A 2 5.40 -28.00 3.61
C ALA A 2 6.35 -27.30 2.63
N GLU A 3 6.31 -27.68 1.37
CA GLU A 3 7.17 -27.04 0.36
C GLU A 3 6.82 -25.57 0.18
N PHE A 4 5.54 -25.25 0.19
CA PHE A 4 5.08 -23.87 0.10
C PHE A 4 5.58 -23.06 1.29
N LEU A 5 5.41 -23.60 2.49
CA LEU A 5 5.84 -22.90 3.71
C LEU A 5 7.35 -22.70 3.74
N ASN A 6 8.13 -23.68 3.25
CA ASN A 6 9.57 -23.59 3.22
C ASN A 6 10.07 -22.62 2.16
N SER A 7 9.26 -22.32 1.14
CA SER A 7 9.63 -21.39 0.09
C SER A 7 9.39 -19.93 0.47
N LEU A 8 8.68 -19.68 1.56
CA LEU A 8 8.38 -18.32 2.00
C LEU A 8 9.65 -17.67 2.55
N THR A 9 9.84 -16.41 2.17
CA THR A 9 11.03 -15.64 2.56
C THR A 9 10.63 -14.47 3.43
N LEU A 10 11.64 -13.79 3.99
CA LEU A 10 11.40 -12.55 4.72
C LEU A 10 10.73 -11.52 3.80
N ALA A 11 11.14 -11.47 2.53
CA ALA A 11 10.52 -10.56 1.57
C ALA A 11 9.03 -10.86 1.41
N ASP A 12 8.65 -12.15 1.37
CA ASP A 12 7.24 -12.52 1.29
C ASP A 12 6.48 -12.05 2.53
N ALA A 13 7.08 -12.18 3.70
CA ALA A 13 6.45 -11.73 4.94
C ALA A 13 6.25 -10.21 4.95
N ILE A 14 7.26 -9.47 4.51
CA ILE A 14 7.20 -8.00 4.46
C ILE A 14 6.14 -7.56 3.46
N GLY A 15 6.11 -8.16 2.27
CA GLY A 15 5.12 -7.84 1.26
C GLY A 15 3.70 -8.16 1.71
N SER A 16 3.54 -9.30 2.38
CA SER A 16 2.23 -9.68 2.91
C SER A 16 1.74 -8.70 3.97
N PHE A 17 2.63 -8.26 4.84
CA PHE A 17 2.30 -7.25 5.85
C PHE A 17 1.87 -5.95 5.16
N GLY A 18 2.59 -5.54 4.12
CA GLY A 18 2.22 -4.35 3.35
C GLY A 18 0.84 -4.49 2.70
N ALA A 19 0.56 -5.67 2.13
CA ALA A 19 -0.74 -5.94 1.54
C ALA A 19 -1.85 -5.85 2.57
N LEU A 20 -1.62 -6.37 3.77
CA LEU A 20 -2.61 -6.29 4.83
C LEU A 20 -2.86 -4.86 5.27
N ILE A 21 -1.84 -4.02 5.29
CA ILE A 21 -2.01 -2.59 5.59
C ILE A 21 -2.91 -1.93 4.54
N VAL A 22 -2.64 -2.17 3.26
CA VAL A 22 -3.44 -1.58 2.18
C VAL A 22 -4.89 -2.06 2.25
N VAL A 23 -5.09 -3.36 2.46
CA VAL A 23 -6.43 -3.93 2.57
C VAL A 23 -7.16 -3.37 3.78
N ALA A 24 -6.47 -3.25 4.92
CA ALA A 24 -7.08 -2.72 6.13
C ALA A 24 -7.50 -1.26 5.95
N ALA A 25 -6.67 -0.46 5.29
CA ALA A 25 -7.01 0.94 5.00
C ALA A 25 -8.22 1.03 4.09
N TYR A 26 -8.27 0.21 3.06
CA TYR A 26 -9.40 0.17 2.15
C TYR A 26 -10.68 -0.29 2.88
N PHE A 27 -10.55 -1.33 3.68
CA PHE A 27 -11.69 -1.85 4.46
C PHE A 27 -12.23 -0.78 5.41
N ALA A 28 -11.34 -0.08 6.12
CA ALA A 28 -11.76 0.98 7.04
C ALA A 28 -12.50 2.09 6.29
N THR A 29 -12.04 2.42 5.09
CA THR A 29 -12.69 3.43 4.27
C THR A 29 -14.08 2.98 3.83
N GLN A 30 -14.21 1.71 3.43
CA GLN A 30 -15.50 1.16 3.01
C GLN A 30 -16.49 1.08 4.17
N MET A 31 -16.00 0.80 5.36
CA MET A 31 -16.84 0.74 6.56
C MET A 31 -17.10 2.12 7.17
N ARG A 32 -16.63 3.18 6.49
CA ARG A 32 -16.82 4.57 6.91
C ARG A 32 -16.16 4.89 8.26
N MET A 33 -15.15 4.10 8.61
CA MET A 33 -14.32 4.37 9.78
C MET A 33 -13.25 5.39 9.47
N MET A 34 -12.97 5.60 8.18
CA MET A 34 -11.96 6.54 7.70
C MET A 34 -12.42 7.08 6.35
N ASN A 35 -12.19 8.36 6.10
CA ASN A 35 -12.49 8.97 4.81
C ASN A 35 -11.28 8.86 3.89
N SER A 36 -11.52 8.63 2.60
CA SER A 36 -10.44 8.60 1.62
C SER A 36 -9.72 9.95 1.50
N GLU A 37 -10.35 11.01 1.98
CA GLU A 37 -9.76 12.35 1.96
C GLU A 37 -8.86 12.61 3.18
N ASP A 38 -8.91 11.73 4.20
CA ASP A 38 -8.05 11.84 5.36
C ASP A 38 -6.60 11.54 4.99
N LEU A 39 -5.68 12.19 5.64
CA LEU A 39 -4.26 11.96 5.40
C LEU A 39 -3.85 10.51 5.68
N ALA A 40 -4.51 9.87 6.66
CA ALA A 40 -4.19 8.50 7.03
C ALA A 40 -4.36 7.53 5.86
N PHE A 41 -5.35 7.76 4.99
CA PHE A 41 -5.62 6.84 3.89
C PHE A 41 -4.43 6.75 2.91
N PRO A 42 -3.97 7.87 2.28
CA PRO A 42 -2.85 7.77 1.37
C PRO A 42 -1.53 7.42 2.07
N VAL A 43 -1.35 7.82 3.33
CA VAL A 43 -0.12 7.46 4.05
C VAL A 43 -0.05 5.96 4.28
N LEU A 44 -1.15 5.34 4.72
CA LEU A 44 -1.18 3.89 4.93
C LEU A 44 -1.00 3.14 3.61
N ASN A 45 -1.63 3.62 2.55
CA ASN A 45 -1.47 3.01 1.23
C ASN A 45 -0.04 3.13 0.74
N LEU A 46 0.59 4.28 0.92
CA LEU A 46 1.98 4.47 0.53
C LEU A 46 2.90 3.53 1.32
N ALA A 47 2.72 3.48 2.64
CA ALA A 47 3.55 2.61 3.48
C ALA A 47 3.40 1.15 3.08
N GLY A 48 2.16 0.69 2.89
CA GLY A 48 1.92 -0.69 2.46
C GLY A 48 2.50 -0.98 1.09
N SER A 49 2.34 -0.03 0.14
CA SER A 49 2.86 -0.21 -1.21
C SER A 49 4.38 -0.27 -1.25
N VAL A 50 5.06 0.54 -0.43
CA VAL A 50 6.52 0.48 -0.35
C VAL A 50 6.97 -0.90 0.11
N LEU A 51 6.29 -1.48 1.10
CA LEU A 51 6.61 -2.82 1.58
C LEU A 51 6.38 -3.87 0.50
N ILE A 52 5.30 -3.72 -0.27
CA ILE A 52 5.00 -4.64 -1.36
C ILE A 52 6.06 -4.52 -2.45
N VAL A 53 6.48 -3.30 -2.79
CA VAL A 53 7.53 -3.10 -3.80
C VAL A 53 8.82 -3.75 -3.34
N TYR A 54 9.18 -3.64 -2.06
CA TYR A 54 10.37 -4.32 -1.55
C TYR A 54 10.27 -5.83 -1.81
N SER A 55 9.11 -6.42 -1.55
CA SER A 55 8.90 -7.84 -1.82
C SER A 55 9.04 -8.16 -3.31
N LEU A 56 8.53 -7.27 -4.17
CA LEU A 56 8.61 -7.47 -5.62
C LEU A 56 10.03 -7.37 -6.16
N LEU A 57 10.92 -6.64 -5.49
CA LEU A 57 12.32 -6.60 -5.88
C LEU A 57 12.98 -7.95 -5.73
N GLN A 58 12.49 -8.78 -4.82
CA GLN A 58 12.99 -10.13 -4.59
C GLN A 58 12.31 -11.15 -5.52
N ASN A 59 11.02 -10.98 -5.76
CA ASN A 59 10.21 -11.86 -6.60
C ASN A 59 9.42 -11.00 -7.58
N PHE A 60 10.08 -10.57 -8.65
CA PHE A 60 9.50 -9.59 -9.58
C PHE A 60 8.31 -10.16 -10.32
N ASN A 61 7.26 -9.35 -10.42
CA ASN A 61 6.09 -9.62 -11.25
C ASN A 61 5.70 -8.30 -11.89
N LEU A 62 5.75 -8.23 -13.23
CA LEU A 62 5.53 -6.96 -13.94
C LEU A 62 4.15 -6.39 -13.67
N ALA A 63 3.11 -7.22 -13.72
CA ALA A 63 1.75 -6.74 -13.49
C ALA A 63 1.60 -6.13 -12.10
N SER A 64 2.15 -6.82 -11.09
CA SER A 64 2.10 -6.31 -9.71
C SER A 64 2.91 -5.03 -9.55
N MET A 65 4.07 -4.96 -10.20
CA MET A 65 4.90 -3.75 -10.13
C MET A 65 4.19 -2.56 -10.75
N LEU A 66 3.49 -2.75 -11.87
CA LEU A 66 2.72 -1.67 -12.50
C LEU A 66 1.61 -1.18 -11.57
N ILE A 67 0.88 -2.11 -10.95
CA ILE A 67 -0.18 -1.74 -10.02
C ILE A 67 0.38 -0.95 -8.85
N GLU A 68 1.50 -1.41 -8.28
CA GLU A 68 2.10 -0.75 -7.13
C GLU A 68 2.68 0.60 -7.51
N GLY A 69 3.25 0.71 -8.72
CA GLY A 69 3.78 1.99 -9.21
C GLY A 69 2.69 3.04 -9.31
N PHE A 70 1.55 2.68 -9.91
CA PHE A 70 0.41 3.59 -10.00
C PHE A 70 -0.16 3.89 -8.61
N TRP A 71 -0.21 2.88 -7.73
CA TRP A 71 -0.75 3.06 -6.40
C TRP A 71 0.08 4.04 -5.58
N ILE A 72 1.40 3.93 -5.68
CA ILE A 72 2.31 4.86 -5.03
C ILE A 72 2.10 6.27 -5.56
N LEU A 73 2.00 6.40 -6.88
CA LEU A 73 1.77 7.70 -7.50
C LEU A 73 0.48 8.33 -7.01
N ILE A 74 -0.60 7.56 -6.99
CA ILE A 74 -1.90 8.05 -6.53
C ILE A 74 -1.84 8.44 -5.06
N SER A 75 -1.13 7.65 -4.24
CA SER A 75 -0.98 7.94 -2.82
C SER A 75 -0.22 9.25 -2.60
N LEU A 76 0.84 9.48 -3.38
CA LEU A 76 1.61 10.73 -3.29
C LEU A 76 0.74 11.93 -3.69
N ILE A 77 -0.06 11.78 -4.74
CA ILE A 77 -0.97 12.83 -5.16
C ILE A 77 -1.98 13.12 -4.04
N GLY A 78 -2.50 12.08 -3.39
CA GLY A 78 -3.44 12.24 -2.29
C GLY A 78 -2.83 13.00 -1.13
N ILE A 79 -1.58 12.70 -0.78
CA ILE A 79 -0.88 13.40 0.28
C ILE A 79 -0.67 14.87 -0.08
N ILE A 80 -0.24 15.13 -1.31
CA ILE A 80 -0.02 16.51 -1.78
C ILE A 80 -1.33 17.28 -1.76
N GLN A 81 -2.41 16.67 -2.25
CA GLN A 81 -3.72 17.34 -2.26
C GLN A 81 -4.21 17.64 -0.85
N PHE A 82 -3.97 16.74 0.10
CA PHE A 82 -4.38 16.98 1.47
C PHE A 82 -3.77 18.28 2.00
N PHE A 83 -2.47 18.46 1.79
CA PHE A 83 -1.78 19.65 2.29
C PHE A 83 -2.14 20.89 1.49
N ARG A 84 -2.33 20.76 0.19
CA ARG A 84 -2.72 21.92 -0.64
C ARG A 84 -4.10 22.43 -0.29
N LEU A 85 -5.07 21.52 -0.16
CA LEU A 85 -6.43 21.91 0.19
C LEU A 85 -6.49 22.51 1.58
N ARG A 86 -5.70 21.98 2.51
CA ARG A 86 -5.64 22.50 3.85
C ARG A 86 -5.05 23.92 3.90
N SER A 87 -4.03 24.18 3.07
CA SER A 87 -3.38 25.49 3.07
C SER A 87 -4.23 26.58 2.42
N THR A 88 -5.25 26.19 1.61
CA THR A 88 -6.15 27.15 0.98
C THR A 88 -7.39 27.43 1.82
N ARG A 89 -7.56 26.70 2.90
CA ARG A 89 -8.65 26.96 3.83
C ARG A 89 -8.19 27.97 4.88
#